data_065a74d3b75a104c54781bf9d20040dc
#
_entry.id   065a74d3b75a104c54781bf9d20040dc
#
_cell.length_a   1.000
_cell.length_b   1.000
_cell.length_c   1.000
_cell.angle_alpha   90.00
_cell.angle_beta   90.00
_cell.angle_gamma   90.00
#
_symmetry.space_group_name_H-M   'P 1'
#
loop_
_entity.id
_entity.type
_entity.pdbx_description
1 polymer ?
#
loop_
_entity_poly.entity_id
_entity_poly.type
_entity_poly.pdbx_seq_one_letter_code
_entity_poly.pdbx_strand_id
1 'polypeptide(L)'
;MTPARFIATLGGAGLLRPGPGTWGSAVVLPLVLLGPLACLVLAAAITLAGFWAARQVLRDETEDPGWFVADEGAGMLLALAALPAASWAGVALAFALFRLLDIAKPWPVSWADDQGGAFGVMLDDILAGAIAAAALLGIHAIFPGVIG
;
A
#
# COMPACT_ATOMS: atom_id res chain seq x y z
N MET A 1 -3.21 23.19 1.76
CA MET A 1 -3.11 21.86 1.11
C MET A 1 -4.44 21.58 0.42
N THR A 2 -4.43 21.26 -0.87
CA THR A 2 -5.66 20.89 -1.59
C THR A 2 -6.18 19.52 -1.13
N PRO A 3 -7.49 19.22 -1.26
CA PRO A 3 -8.02 17.90 -0.93
C PRO A 3 -7.29 16.76 -1.65
N ALA A 4 -6.97 16.96 -2.94
CA ALA A 4 -6.21 15.97 -3.71
C ALA A 4 -4.82 15.72 -3.12
N ARG A 5 -4.11 16.77 -2.71
CA ARG A 5 -2.78 16.63 -2.10
C ARG A 5 -2.85 16.02 -0.69
N PHE A 6 -3.90 16.33 0.06
CA PHE A 6 -4.13 15.71 1.37
C PHE A 6 -4.30 14.19 1.26
N ILE A 7 -5.11 13.74 0.29
CA ILE A 7 -5.30 12.31 -0.01
C ILE A 7 -4.00 11.70 -0.52
N ALA A 8 -3.36 12.32 -1.51
CA ALA A 8 -2.12 11.86 -2.12
C ALA A 8 -1.00 11.62 -1.09
N THR A 9 -0.94 12.47 -0.07
CA THR A 9 0.08 12.38 0.99
C THR A 9 -0.39 11.60 2.23
N LEU A 10 -1.57 10.99 2.21
CA LEU A 10 -2.18 10.35 3.39
C LEU A 10 -2.12 11.26 4.63
N GLY A 11 -2.72 12.45 4.50
CA GLY A 11 -2.77 13.41 5.60
C GLY A 11 -1.42 14.05 5.95
N GLY A 12 -0.44 13.97 5.05
CA GLY A 12 0.89 14.55 5.24
C GLY A 12 2.00 13.51 5.50
N ALA A 13 1.69 12.21 5.62
CA ALA A 13 2.70 11.16 5.82
C ALA A 13 3.75 11.15 4.69
N GLY A 14 3.32 11.38 3.44
CA GLY A 14 4.21 11.49 2.29
C GLY A 14 5.16 12.69 2.29
N LEU A 15 5.00 13.63 3.22
CA LEU A 15 5.91 14.76 3.39
C LEU A 15 7.03 14.49 4.39
N LEU A 16 6.97 13.36 5.11
CA LEU A 16 7.97 12.97 6.09
C LEU A 16 9.22 12.43 5.39
N ARG A 17 10.39 12.72 5.97
CA ARG A 17 11.68 12.27 5.46
C ARG A 17 12.49 11.62 6.60
N PRO A 18 13.38 10.67 6.28
CA PRO A 18 13.59 10.03 4.97
C PRO A 18 12.49 9.01 4.63
N GLY A 19 12.40 8.63 3.36
CA GLY A 19 11.56 7.52 2.90
C GLY A 19 10.05 7.75 3.02
N PRO A 20 9.47 8.71 2.27
CA PRO A 20 8.04 9.00 2.34
C PRO A 20 7.14 7.77 2.16
N GLY A 21 7.47 6.87 1.23
CA GLY A 21 6.74 5.62 1.02
C GLY A 21 6.73 4.70 2.24
N THR A 22 7.82 4.66 3.01
CA THR A 22 7.86 3.93 4.28
C THR A 22 6.88 4.53 5.29
N TRP A 23 6.81 5.85 5.38
CA TRP A 23 5.83 6.54 6.24
C TRP A 23 4.39 6.35 5.74
N GLY A 24 4.17 6.38 4.42
CA GLY A 24 2.88 6.08 3.81
C GLY A 24 2.38 4.68 4.15
N SER A 25 3.26 3.69 4.09
CA SER A 25 2.95 2.31 4.52
C SER A 25 2.75 2.20 6.04
N ALA A 26 3.60 2.88 6.83
CA ALA A 26 3.57 2.78 8.29
C ALA A 26 2.34 3.43 8.93
N VAL A 27 1.86 4.55 8.38
CA VAL A 27 0.74 5.31 8.96
C VAL A 27 -0.57 4.51 9.00
N VAL A 28 -0.73 3.53 8.10
CA VAL A 28 -1.93 2.68 8.03
C VAL A 28 -1.84 1.41 8.88
N LEU A 29 -0.67 1.06 9.44
CA LEU A 29 -0.49 -0.16 10.23
C LEU A 29 -1.47 -0.29 11.41
N PRO A 30 -1.75 0.77 12.19
CA PRO A 30 -2.69 0.67 13.31
C PRO A 30 -4.11 0.27 12.88
N LEU A 31 -4.47 0.46 11.60
CA LEU A 31 -5.80 0.11 11.09
C LEU A 31 -6.05 -1.40 11.05
N VAL A 32 -4.99 -2.22 11.18
CA VAL A 32 -5.12 -3.68 11.35
C VAL A 32 -5.99 -4.05 12.55
N LEU A 33 -6.04 -3.21 13.57
CA LEU A 33 -6.87 -3.40 14.77
C LEU A 33 -8.39 -3.38 14.48
N LEU A 34 -8.78 -2.82 13.34
CA LEU A 34 -10.18 -2.78 12.88
C LEU A 34 -10.63 -4.11 12.23
N GLY A 35 -9.67 -5.01 11.99
CA GLY A 35 -9.91 -6.32 11.39
C GLY A 35 -9.79 -6.38 9.87
N PRO A 36 -9.75 -7.60 9.30
CA PRO A 36 -9.48 -7.82 7.89
C PRO A 36 -10.46 -7.12 6.94
N LEU A 37 -11.75 -7.20 7.24
CA LEU A 37 -12.79 -6.58 6.40
C LEU A 37 -12.64 -5.06 6.36
N ALA A 38 -12.37 -4.43 7.50
CA ALA A 38 -12.14 -2.99 7.56
C ALA A 38 -10.91 -2.58 6.76
N CYS A 39 -9.80 -3.33 6.87
CA CYS A 39 -8.61 -3.11 6.06
C CYS A 39 -8.92 -3.20 4.56
N LEU A 40 -9.70 -4.19 4.14
CA LEU A 40 -10.08 -4.35 2.73
C LEU A 40 -10.95 -3.19 2.23
N VAL A 41 -11.94 -2.77 3.01
CA VAL A 41 -12.81 -1.64 2.68
C VAL A 41 -12.01 -0.34 2.60
N LEU A 42 -11.11 -0.11 3.55
CA LEU A 42 -10.23 1.08 3.54
C LEU A 42 -9.24 1.05 2.38
N ALA A 43 -8.69 -0.13 2.04
CA ALA A 43 -7.85 -0.29 0.85
C ALA A 43 -8.60 0.13 -0.42
N ALA A 44 -9.84 -0.35 -0.59
CA ALA A 44 -10.68 0.04 -1.72
C ALA A 44 -10.98 1.55 -1.74
N ALA A 45 -11.33 2.12 -0.59
CA ALA A 45 -11.62 3.55 -0.45
C ALA A 45 -10.39 4.42 -0.79
N ILE A 46 -9.21 4.07 -0.25
CA ILE A 46 -7.97 4.80 -0.54
C ILE A 46 -7.55 4.59 -2.00
N THR A 47 -7.77 3.42 -2.58
CA THR A 47 -7.53 3.18 -4.01
C THR A 47 -8.34 4.12 -4.87
N LEU A 48 -9.66 4.22 -4.66
CA LEU A 48 -10.53 5.10 -5.43
C LEU A 48 -10.17 6.57 -5.24
N ALA A 49 -9.98 6.99 -3.99
CA ALA A 49 -9.59 8.35 -3.65
C ALA A 49 -8.19 8.69 -4.19
N GLY A 50 -7.25 7.73 -4.13
CA GLY A 50 -5.89 7.85 -4.66
C GLY A 50 -5.87 8.02 -6.18
N PHE A 51 -6.65 7.24 -6.92
CA PHE A 51 -6.81 7.43 -8.36
C PHE A 51 -7.34 8.82 -8.71
N TRP A 52 -8.37 9.27 -8.00
CA TRP A 52 -8.88 10.61 -8.19
C TRP A 52 -7.81 11.67 -7.89
N ALA A 53 -7.11 11.54 -6.77
CA ALA A 53 -6.04 12.45 -6.38
C ALA A 53 -4.88 12.45 -7.39
N ALA A 54 -4.44 11.27 -7.81
CA ALA A 54 -3.36 11.11 -8.79
C ALA A 54 -3.67 11.85 -10.09
N ARG A 55 -4.89 11.73 -10.60
CA ARG A 55 -5.33 12.47 -11.80
C ARG A 55 -5.30 13.98 -11.64
N GLN A 56 -5.41 14.49 -10.41
CA GLN A 56 -5.36 15.92 -10.14
C GLN A 56 -3.93 16.44 -9.97
N VAL A 57 -3.07 15.65 -9.31
CA VAL A 57 -1.73 16.12 -8.91
C VAL A 57 -0.60 15.67 -9.83
N LEU A 58 -0.82 14.61 -10.65
CA LEU A 58 0.19 14.04 -11.56
C LEU A 58 -0.05 14.40 -13.04
N ARG A 59 -0.81 15.45 -13.33
CA ARG A 59 -1.20 15.80 -14.72
C ARG A 59 -0.02 16.03 -15.65
N ASP A 60 1.04 16.65 -15.14
CA ASP A 60 2.20 17.07 -15.90
C ASP A 60 3.48 16.33 -15.49
N GLU A 61 3.37 15.32 -14.60
CA GLU A 61 4.50 14.55 -14.11
C GLU A 61 4.62 13.23 -14.86
N THR A 62 5.81 12.96 -15.37
CA THR A 62 6.13 11.70 -16.08
C THR A 62 6.62 10.62 -15.14
N GLU A 63 7.06 11.00 -13.93
CA GLU A 63 7.59 10.11 -12.91
C GLU A 63 6.75 10.18 -11.64
N ASP A 64 6.75 9.09 -10.89
CA ASP A 64 6.11 9.01 -9.58
C ASP A 64 6.84 9.92 -8.58
N PRO A 65 6.19 10.98 -8.08
CA PRO A 65 6.82 11.82 -7.08
C PRO A 65 6.82 11.11 -5.73
N GLY A 66 7.97 10.99 -5.10
CA GLY A 66 8.12 10.27 -3.83
C GLY A 66 7.26 10.77 -2.66
N TRP A 67 6.55 11.89 -2.79
CA TRP A 67 5.60 12.37 -1.78
C TRP A 67 4.16 11.86 -1.98
N PHE A 68 3.86 11.27 -3.14
CA PHE A 68 2.60 10.58 -3.38
C PHE A 68 2.70 9.20 -2.72
N VAL A 69 1.88 8.93 -1.73
CA VAL A 69 1.96 7.71 -0.89
C VAL A 69 0.58 7.07 -0.62
N ALA A 70 -0.45 7.53 -1.31
CA ALA A 70 -1.78 6.92 -1.23
C ALA A 70 -1.78 5.48 -1.77
N ASP A 71 -0.97 5.21 -2.78
CA ASP A 71 -0.71 3.89 -3.35
C ASP A 71 -0.08 2.94 -2.32
N GLU A 72 0.99 3.37 -1.63
CA GLU A 72 1.59 2.58 -0.56
C GLU A 72 0.61 2.29 0.57
N GLY A 73 -0.23 3.26 0.94
CA GLY A 73 -1.26 3.04 1.95
C GLY A 73 -2.31 2.02 1.51
N ALA A 74 -2.77 2.10 0.27
CA ALA A 74 -3.73 1.15 -0.29
C ALA A 74 -3.14 -0.27 -0.38
N GLY A 75 -1.94 -0.41 -0.92
CA GLY A 75 -1.24 -1.69 -1.04
C GLY A 75 -0.93 -2.31 0.32
N MET A 76 -0.48 -1.51 1.29
CA MET A 76 -0.23 -1.99 2.64
C MET A 76 -1.51 -2.50 3.32
N LEU A 77 -2.63 -1.79 3.17
CA LEU A 77 -3.93 -2.24 3.71
C LEU A 77 -4.41 -3.55 3.08
N LEU A 78 -4.15 -3.78 1.79
CA LEU A 78 -4.43 -5.08 1.17
C LEU A 78 -3.63 -6.21 1.83
N ALA A 79 -2.35 -6.00 2.09
CA ALA A 79 -1.52 -6.97 2.79
C ALA A 79 -2.04 -7.23 4.22
N LEU A 80 -2.39 -6.17 4.96
CA LEU A 80 -2.96 -6.28 6.31
C LEU A 80 -4.30 -7.01 6.34
N ALA A 81 -5.11 -6.88 5.29
CA ALA A 81 -6.40 -7.56 5.18
C ALA A 81 -6.28 -9.09 5.13
N ALA A 82 -5.09 -9.62 4.78
CA ALA A 82 -4.82 -11.05 4.77
C ALA A 82 -4.41 -11.62 6.14
N LEU A 83 -4.18 -10.77 7.14
CA LEU A 83 -3.81 -11.22 8.47
C LEU A 83 -5.03 -11.76 9.24
N PRO A 84 -4.93 -12.97 9.84
CA PRO A 84 -6.03 -13.54 10.62
C PRO A 84 -6.28 -12.80 11.94
N ALA A 85 -5.24 -12.15 12.46
CA ALA A 85 -5.27 -11.37 13.69
C ALA A 85 -4.21 -10.26 13.66
N ALA A 86 -4.40 -9.24 14.48
CA ALA A 86 -3.43 -8.15 14.66
C ALA A 86 -2.28 -8.60 15.58
N SER A 87 -1.36 -9.41 15.05
CA SER A 87 -0.15 -9.83 15.76
C SER A 87 1.05 -9.02 15.31
N TRP A 88 2.02 -8.80 16.21
CA TRP A 88 3.26 -8.11 15.86
C TRP A 88 4.03 -8.83 14.75
N ALA A 89 4.10 -10.15 14.82
CA ALA A 89 4.78 -10.95 13.80
C ALA A 89 4.07 -10.84 12.44
N GLY A 90 2.74 -10.92 12.42
CA GLY A 90 1.95 -10.77 11.21
C GLY A 90 2.10 -9.39 10.58
N VAL A 91 1.99 -8.33 11.38
CA VAL A 91 2.14 -6.95 10.90
C VAL A 91 3.55 -6.69 10.39
N ALA A 92 4.59 -7.13 11.12
CA ALA A 92 5.98 -6.98 10.69
C ALA A 92 6.25 -7.71 9.38
N LEU A 93 5.74 -8.94 9.22
CA LEU A 93 5.90 -9.72 8.00
C LEU A 93 5.13 -9.10 6.83
N ALA A 94 3.91 -8.64 7.05
CA ALA A 94 3.11 -7.95 6.04
C ALA A 94 3.82 -6.69 5.53
N PHE A 95 4.35 -5.88 6.45
CA PHE A 95 5.12 -4.69 6.11
C PHE A 95 6.38 -5.03 5.31
N ALA A 96 7.16 -6.02 5.77
CA ALA A 96 8.38 -6.43 5.08
C ALA A 96 8.10 -6.97 3.68
N LEU A 97 7.10 -7.84 3.51
CA LEU A 97 6.73 -8.39 2.21
C LEU A 97 6.23 -7.32 1.26
N PHE A 98 5.33 -6.47 1.71
CA PHE A 98 4.80 -5.38 0.88
C PHE A 98 5.93 -4.45 0.42
N ARG A 99 6.77 -3.96 1.35
CA ARG A 99 7.87 -3.06 1.00
C ARG A 99 8.92 -3.72 0.11
N LEU A 100 9.22 -5.00 0.31
CA LEU A 100 10.12 -5.73 -0.57
C LEU A 100 9.59 -5.77 -2.00
N LEU A 101 8.31 -6.10 -2.19
CA LEU A 101 7.68 -6.19 -3.50
C LEU A 101 7.54 -4.81 -4.18
N ASP A 102 7.21 -3.79 -3.40
CA ASP A 102 7.11 -2.42 -3.86
C ASP A 102 8.47 -1.84 -4.31
N ILE A 103 9.54 -2.14 -3.59
CA ILE A 103 10.88 -1.62 -3.91
C ILE A 103 11.56 -2.45 -4.99
N ALA A 104 11.52 -3.79 -4.90
CA ALA A 104 12.16 -4.70 -5.85
C ALA A 104 11.39 -4.79 -7.17
N LYS A 105 10.09 -4.53 -7.14
CA LYS A 105 9.20 -4.53 -8.31
C LYS A 105 9.36 -5.77 -9.21
N PRO A 106 9.20 -7.00 -8.67
CA PRO A 106 9.20 -8.18 -9.54
C PRO A 106 8.01 -8.15 -10.49
N TRP A 107 8.10 -8.86 -11.62
CA TRP A 107 6.91 -9.01 -12.47
C TRP A 107 5.78 -9.70 -11.65
N PRO A 108 4.50 -9.27 -11.69
CA PRO A 108 3.89 -8.25 -12.56
C PRO A 108 3.92 -6.81 -12.02
N VAL A 109 4.53 -6.55 -10.86
CA VAL A 109 4.60 -5.20 -10.27
C VAL A 109 5.35 -4.25 -11.21
N SER A 110 6.49 -4.69 -11.77
CA SER A 110 7.25 -3.91 -12.74
C SER A 110 6.44 -3.56 -13.99
N TRP A 111 5.63 -4.49 -14.48
CA TRP A 111 4.74 -4.22 -15.61
C TRP A 111 3.74 -3.10 -15.31
N ALA A 112 3.18 -3.08 -14.10
CA ALA A 112 2.26 -2.02 -13.68
C ALA A 112 2.96 -0.67 -13.56
N ASP A 113 4.16 -0.65 -12.97
CA ASP A 113 5.00 0.54 -12.87
C ASP A 113 5.31 1.15 -14.25
N ASP A 114 5.61 0.31 -15.23
CA ASP A 114 5.90 0.72 -16.61
C ASP A 114 4.69 1.38 -17.33
N GLN A 115 3.48 1.22 -16.83
CA GLN A 115 2.31 1.88 -17.43
C GLN A 115 2.34 3.40 -17.26
N GLY A 116 3.03 3.89 -16.23
CA GLY A 116 3.15 5.33 -15.95
C GLY A 116 1.84 6.01 -15.56
N GLY A 117 1.94 7.32 -15.26
CA GLY A 117 0.79 8.14 -14.91
C GLY A 117 0.04 7.68 -13.66
N ALA A 118 -1.16 8.21 -13.46
CA ALA A 118 -1.99 7.87 -12.30
C ALA A 118 -2.31 6.35 -12.21
N PHE A 119 -2.46 5.70 -13.35
CA PHE A 119 -2.76 4.27 -13.41
C PHE A 119 -1.56 3.43 -12.93
N GLY A 120 -0.36 3.68 -13.46
CA GLY A 120 0.85 2.96 -13.09
C GLY A 120 1.21 3.16 -11.63
N VAL A 121 1.19 4.41 -11.16
CA VAL A 121 1.52 4.78 -9.78
C VAL A 121 0.62 4.06 -8.76
N MET A 122 -0.68 3.93 -9.05
CA MET A 122 -1.60 3.23 -8.14
C MET A 122 -1.54 1.72 -8.28
N LEU A 123 -1.39 1.21 -9.51
CA LEU A 123 -1.53 -0.21 -9.80
C LEU A 123 -0.35 -1.04 -9.30
N ASP A 124 0.87 -0.54 -9.38
CA ASP A 124 2.06 -1.29 -8.97
C ASP A 124 2.01 -1.64 -7.47
N ASP A 125 1.63 -0.72 -6.61
CA ASP A 125 1.52 -0.96 -5.18
C ASP A 125 0.30 -1.81 -4.81
N ILE A 126 -0.81 -1.69 -5.56
CA ILE A 126 -1.96 -2.58 -5.38
C ILE A 126 -1.58 -4.02 -5.73
N LEU A 127 -0.83 -4.24 -6.81
CA LEU A 127 -0.31 -5.56 -7.16
C LEU A 127 0.68 -6.07 -6.12
N ALA A 128 1.60 -5.23 -5.65
CA ALA A 128 2.53 -5.59 -4.57
C ALA A 128 1.76 -6.00 -3.30
N GLY A 129 0.75 -5.24 -2.91
CA GLY A 129 -0.12 -5.55 -1.78
C GLY A 129 -0.91 -6.84 -1.96
N ALA A 130 -1.46 -7.09 -3.15
CA ALA A 130 -2.19 -8.32 -3.47
C ALA A 130 -1.28 -9.56 -3.42
N ILE A 131 -0.06 -9.46 -3.94
CA ILE A 131 0.93 -10.55 -3.89
C ILE A 131 1.36 -10.81 -2.44
N ALA A 132 1.62 -9.75 -1.67
CA ALA A 132 1.93 -9.87 -0.25
C ALA A 132 0.78 -10.55 0.52
N ALA A 133 -0.47 -10.16 0.24
CA ALA A 133 -1.66 -10.78 0.83
C ALA A 133 -1.74 -12.28 0.49
N ALA A 134 -1.54 -12.66 -0.76
CA ALA A 134 -1.53 -14.06 -1.18
C ALA A 134 -0.43 -14.87 -0.48
N ALA A 135 0.77 -14.30 -0.35
CA ALA A 135 1.88 -14.91 0.38
C ALA A 135 1.55 -15.11 1.86
N LEU A 136 0.94 -14.11 2.51
CA LEU A 136 0.52 -14.19 3.92
C LEU A 136 -0.56 -15.25 4.14
N LEU A 137 -1.55 -15.34 3.24
CA LEU A 137 -2.58 -16.39 3.29
C LEU A 137 -1.94 -17.79 3.14
N GLY A 138 -0.97 -17.94 2.23
CA GLY A 138 -0.22 -19.18 2.05
C GLY A 138 0.60 -19.56 3.30
N ILE A 139 1.28 -18.59 3.91
CA ILE A 139 2.05 -18.79 5.14
C ILE A 139 1.11 -19.23 6.28
N HIS A 140 -0.04 -18.55 6.43
CA HIS A 140 -1.02 -18.91 7.46
C HIS A 140 -1.59 -20.32 7.24
N ALA A 141 -1.86 -20.71 5.99
CA ALA A 141 -2.37 -22.03 5.68
C ALA A 141 -1.38 -23.16 6.01
N ILE A 142 -0.07 -22.91 5.79
CA ILE A 142 0.99 -23.91 6.02
C ILE A 142 1.50 -23.85 7.48
N PHE A 143 1.60 -22.64 8.04
CA PHE A 143 2.16 -22.36 9.38
C PHE A 143 1.22 -21.44 10.19
N PRO A 144 0.06 -21.95 10.67
CA PRO A 144 -0.96 -21.11 11.30
C PRO A 144 -0.46 -20.32 12.53
N GLY A 145 0.54 -20.85 13.24
CA GLY A 145 1.07 -20.23 14.45
C GLY A 145 2.07 -19.08 14.23
N VAL A 146 2.46 -18.81 12.98
CA VAL A 146 3.49 -17.79 12.69
C VAL A 146 2.92 -16.37 12.71
N ILE A 147 1.72 -16.20 12.15
CA ILE A 147 1.09 -14.87 11.99
C ILE A 147 -0.33 -14.81 12.58
N GLY A 148 -0.76 -15.87 13.20
CA GLY A 148 -2.09 -16.00 13.81
C GLY A 148 -2.10 -15.84 15.32
#